data_14290da5e2edfaef1e4326b0bc4d53e9
#
_entry.id   14290da5e2edfaef1e4326b0bc4d53e9
#
_cell.length_a   1.000
_cell.length_b   1.000
_cell.length_c   1.000
_cell.angle_alpha   90.00
_cell.angle_beta   90.00
_cell.angle_gamma   90.00
#
_symmetry.space_group_name_H-M   'P 1'
#
loop_
_entity.id
_entity.type
_entity.pdbx_description
1 polymer ?
#
loop_
_entity_poly.entity_id
_entity_poly.type
_entity_poly.pdbx_seq_one_letter_code
_entity_poly.pdbx_strand_id
1 'polypeptide(L)'
;MYKSKIVTIGELVPEFKAENLLVLFGKDAPPELADISIIHEPSNLEQNVFETNKTLQIDNTDYKILKVGDEANPNFNDLGHVSIYFSDNSDTEILPGAILVSPATYPEFDVNGEIKVF
;
A
#
# COMPACT_ATOMS: atom_id res chain seq x y z
N MET A 1 9.60 -4.57 12.31
CA MET A 1 8.33 -3.98 11.86
C MET A 1 8.58 -2.77 10.96
N TYR A 2 7.98 -2.77 9.78
CA TYR A 2 8.03 -1.61 8.91
C TYR A 2 7.02 -0.57 9.36
N LYS A 3 7.40 0.70 9.29
CA LYS A 3 6.53 1.80 9.67
C LYS A 3 6.78 2.99 8.76
N SER A 4 5.70 3.61 8.27
CA SER A 4 5.79 4.85 7.53
C SER A 4 4.65 5.79 7.89
N LYS A 5 4.84 7.06 7.54
CA LYS A 5 3.88 8.12 7.82
C LYS A 5 3.26 8.62 6.53
N ILE A 6 1.96 8.84 6.53
CA ILE A 6 1.24 9.43 5.40
C ILE A 6 1.54 10.92 5.36
N VAL A 7 2.11 11.39 4.26
CA VAL A 7 2.52 12.78 4.08
C VAL A 7 1.45 13.57 3.31
N THR A 8 1.02 13.05 2.16
CA THR A 8 -0.03 13.66 1.35
C THR A 8 -0.92 12.59 0.75
N ILE A 9 -2.14 12.98 0.41
CA ILE A 9 -3.11 12.10 -0.24
C ILE A 9 -3.47 12.74 -1.56
N GLY A 10 -3.22 12.04 -2.68
CA GLY A 10 -3.52 12.54 -4.01
C GLY A 10 -5.01 12.82 -4.20
N GLU A 11 -5.32 13.84 -5.00
CA GLU A 11 -6.71 14.27 -5.22
C GLU A 11 -7.60 13.18 -5.82
N LEU A 12 -7.02 12.28 -6.61
CA LEU A 12 -7.76 11.23 -7.32
C LEU A 12 -7.84 9.92 -6.54
N VAL A 13 -7.19 9.84 -5.36
CA VAL A 13 -7.20 8.61 -4.54
C VAL A 13 -8.62 8.11 -4.27
N PRO A 14 -9.60 8.95 -3.89
CA PRO A 14 -10.95 8.47 -3.62
C PRO A 14 -11.63 7.79 -4.81
N GLU A 15 -11.22 8.10 -6.03
CA GLU A 15 -11.83 7.50 -7.23
C GLU A 15 -11.49 6.02 -7.38
N PHE A 16 -10.41 5.55 -6.74
CA PHE A 16 -10.02 4.14 -6.79
C PHE A 16 -10.69 3.28 -5.73
N LYS A 17 -11.44 3.90 -4.82
CA LYS A 17 -12.17 3.17 -3.78
C LYS A 17 -13.15 2.16 -4.40
N ALA A 18 -13.83 2.54 -5.47
CA ALA A 18 -14.78 1.66 -6.16
C ALA A 18 -14.10 0.42 -6.75
N GLU A 19 -12.79 0.50 -7.01
CA GLU A 19 -12.01 -0.59 -7.56
C GLU A 19 -11.25 -1.37 -6.48
N ASN A 20 -11.46 -1.03 -5.21
CA ASN A 20 -10.74 -1.61 -4.08
C ASN A 20 -9.23 -1.56 -4.26
N LEU A 21 -8.74 -0.44 -4.76
CA LEU A 21 -7.32 -0.23 -5.07
C LEU A 21 -6.79 0.98 -4.32
N LEU A 22 -5.62 0.82 -3.72
CA LEU A 22 -4.89 1.91 -3.09
C LEU A 22 -3.43 1.86 -3.54
N VAL A 23 -2.89 2.98 -4.00
CA VAL A 23 -1.50 3.06 -4.45
C VAL A 23 -0.69 3.86 -3.44
N LEU A 24 0.46 3.31 -3.04
CA LEU A 24 1.44 4.02 -2.22
C LEU A 24 2.62 4.41 -3.09
N PHE A 25 3.20 5.58 -2.80
CA PHE A 25 4.41 6.02 -3.48
C PHE A 25 5.26 6.84 -2.50
N GLY A 26 6.56 6.86 -2.73
CA GLY A 26 7.48 7.69 -1.95
C GLY A 26 7.44 9.16 -2.39
N LYS A 27 8.21 9.98 -1.69
CA LYS A 27 8.23 11.44 -1.91
C LYS A 27 8.69 11.87 -3.31
N ASP A 28 9.38 11.00 -4.03
CA ASP A 28 9.90 11.31 -5.36
C ASP A 28 8.93 10.94 -6.49
N ALA A 29 7.66 10.70 -6.16
CA ALA A 29 6.66 10.38 -7.16
C ALA A 29 6.50 11.50 -8.19
N PRO A 30 6.47 11.15 -9.50
CA PRO A 30 6.11 12.13 -10.53
C PRO A 30 4.71 12.72 -10.27
N PRO A 31 4.43 13.96 -10.70
CA PRO A 31 3.14 14.60 -10.41
C PRO A 31 1.92 13.77 -10.80
N GLU A 32 1.96 13.10 -11.95
CA GLU A 32 0.83 12.29 -12.41
C GLU A 32 0.56 11.09 -11.49
N LEU A 33 1.62 10.53 -10.91
CA LEU A 33 1.48 9.39 -9.99
C LEU A 33 1.17 9.86 -8.57
N ALA A 34 1.65 11.04 -8.19
CA ALA A 34 1.32 11.62 -6.89
C ALA A 34 -0.18 11.91 -6.76
N ASP A 35 -0.83 12.30 -7.84
CA ASP A 35 -2.28 12.59 -7.83
C ASP A 35 -3.14 11.36 -7.53
N ILE A 36 -2.65 10.18 -7.84
CA ILE A 36 -3.41 8.93 -7.63
C ILE A 36 -2.91 8.12 -6.44
N SER A 37 -1.94 8.63 -5.69
CA SER A 37 -1.25 7.87 -4.65
C SER A 37 -1.34 8.53 -3.28
N ILE A 38 -1.20 7.70 -2.25
CA ILE A 38 -0.81 8.18 -0.94
C ILE A 38 0.71 8.30 -0.95
N ILE A 39 1.21 9.50 -0.68
CA ILE A 39 2.65 9.72 -0.52
C ILE A 39 3.00 9.47 0.93
N HIS A 40 3.97 8.60 1.16
CA HIS A 40 4.38 8.22 2.50
C HIS A 40 5.88 8.32 2.68
N GLU A 41 6.31 8.42 3.93
CA GLU A 41 7.72 8.52 4.28
C GLU A 41 8.05 7.46 5.34
N PRO A 42 9.00 6.55 5.05
CA PRO A 42 9.39 5.52 6.02
C PRO A 42 10.00 6.11 7.28
N SER A 43 9.63 5.53 8.42
CA SER A 43 10.22 5.89 9.72
C SER A 43 11.41 5.02 10.07
N ASN A 44 11.58 3.90 9.36
CA ASN A 44 12.70 3.00 9.54
C ASN A 44 13.06 2.36 8.19
N LEU A 45 14.25 1.79 8.11
CA LEU A 45 14.72 1.10 6.91
C LEU A 45 14.49 -0.39 7.06
N GLU A 46 13.75 -0.97 6.13
CA GLU A 46 13.48 -2.39 6.08
C GLU A 46 13.33 -2.82 4.64
N GLN A 47 13.88 -3.98 4.28
CA GLN A 47 13.75 -4.54 2.95
C GLN A 47 12.82 -5.75 2.99
N ASN A 48 12.26 -6.10 1.83
CA ASN A 48 11.35 -7.24 1.72
C ASN A 48 10.20 -7.14 2.73
N VAL A 49 9.59 -5.96 2.77
CA VAL A 49 8.56 -5.60 3.73
C VAL A 49 7.34 -6.52 3.63
N PHE A 50 6.93 -6.84 2.39
CA PHE A 50 5.71 -7.62 2.16
C PHE A 50 6.00 -9.11 2.10
N GLU A 51 5.28 -9.87 2.93
CA GLU A 51 5.30 -11.33 2.91
C GLU A 51 3.89 -11.83 3.18
N THR A 52 3.57 -12.97 2.57
CA THR A 52 2.29 -13.64 2.81
C THR A 52 2.12 -13.93 4.30
N ASN A 53 0.92 -13.72 4.81
CA ASN A 53 0.53 -13.91 6.21
C ASN A 53 0.97 -12.80 7.18
N LYS A 54 1.76 -11.83 6.73
CA LYS A 54 2.02 -10.64 7.54
C LYS A 54 0.77 -9.75 7.57
N THR A 55 0.76 -8.84 8.55
CA THR A 55 -0.31 -7.85 8.69
C THR A 55 0.12 -6.53 8.09
N LEU A 56 -0.74 -5.97 7.24
CA LEU A 56 -0.65 -4.59 6.79
C LEU A 56 -1.66 -3.78 7.61
N GLN A 57 -1.20 -2.76 8.32
CA GLN A 57 -2.08 -1.87 9.05
C GLN A 57 -2.06 -0.48 8.42
N ILE A 58 -3.23 0.02 8.05
CA ILE A 58 -3.39 1.37 7.51
C ILE A 58 -4.23 2.13 8.53
N ASP A 59 -3.62 3.07 9.22
CA ASP A 59 -4.18 3.74 10.39
C ASP A 59 -4.71 2.69 11.38
N ASN A 60 -6.03 2.58 11.54
CA ASN A 60 -6.62 1.67 12.51
C ASN A 60 -7.20 0.40 11.90
N THR A 61 -6.94 0.15 10.62
CA THR A 61 -7.49 -1.01 9.93
C THR A 61 -6.40 -2.03 9.61
N ASP A 62 -6.60 -3.27 10.01
CA ASP A 62 -5.65 -4.36 9.81
C ASP A 62 -6.08 -5.24 8.65
N TYR A 63 -5.10 -5.64 7.85
CA TYR A 63 -5.29 -6.52 6.71
C TYR A 63 -4.29 -7.66 6.76
N LYS A 64 -4.71 -8.83 6.28
CA LYS A 64 -3.78 -9.94 6.09
C LYS A 64 -3.29 -9.95 4.64
N ILE A 65 -1.98 -10.06 4.46
CA ILE A 65 -1.38 -10.15 3.13
C ILE A 65 -1.57 -11.57 2.61
N LEU A 66 -2.28 -11.69 1.47
CA LEU A 66 -2.60 -12.97 0.85
C LEU A 66 -1.63 -13.33 -0.28
N LYS A 67 -1.21 -12.34 -1.06
CA LYS A 67 -0.29 -12.51 -2.18
C LYS A 67 0.66 -11.34 -2.28
N VAL A 68 1.87 -11.60 -2.78
CA VAL A 68 2.87 -10.56 -3.03
C VAL A 68 3.40 -10.76 -4.44
N GLY A 69 3.25 -9.74 -5.30
CA GLY A 69 3.82 -9.78 -6.64
C GLY A 69 5.34 -9.75 -6.61
N ASP A 70 5.97 -10.32 -7.63
CA ASP A 70 7.42 -10.49 -7.68
C ASP A 70 8.19 -9.18 -7.64
N GLU A 71 7.59 -8.08 -8.09
CA GLU A 71 8.22 -6.77 -8.12
C GLU A 71 7.75 -5.83 -7.02
N ALA A 72 6.86 -6.30 -6.14
CA ALA A 72 6.33 -5.44 -5.07
C ALA A 72 7.43 -4.98 -4.12
N ASN A 73 8.21 -5.89 -3.58
CA ASN A 73 9.29 -5.53 -2.67
C ASN A 73 10.40 -4.73 -3.34
N PRO A 74 10.91 -5.11 -4.53
CA PRO A 74 11.92 -4.28 -5.21
C PRO A 74 11.46 -2.86 -5.46
N ASN A 75 10.24 -2.67 -5.97
CA ASN A 75 9.70 -1.34 -6.23
C ASN A 75 9.48 -0.55 -4.95
N PHE A 76 9.03 -1.22 -3.90
CA PHE A 76 8.79 -0.57 -2.62
C PHE A 76 10.10 -0.14 -1.96
N ASN A 77 11.13 -0.98 -2.04
CA ASN A 77 12.45 -0.65 -1.50
C ASN A 77 13.07 0.54 -2.22
N ASP A 78 12.85 0.63 -3.54
CA ASP A 78 13.47 1.64 -4.39
C ASP A 78 12.68 2.95 -4.44
N LEU A 79 11.35 2.85 -4.55
CA LEU A 79 10.48 3.99 -4.84
C LEU A 79 9.41 4.24 -3.78
N GLY A 80 9.25 3.34 -2.80
CA GLY A 80 8.12 3.39 -1.89
C GLY A 80 6.80 3.06 -2.58
N HIS A 81 6.87 2.43 -3.75
CA HIS A 81 5.72 2.22 -4.63
C HIS A 81 5.18 0.80 -4.53
N VAL A 82 3.88 0.69 -4.28
CA VAL A 82 3.15 -0.57 -4.31
C VAL A 82 1.68 -0.28 -4.58
N SER A 83 1.03 -1.18 -5.33
CA SER A 83 -0.42 -1.17 -5.50
C SER A 83 -1.03 -2.19 -4.57
N ILE A 84 -2.05 -1.81 -3.82
CA ILE A 84 -2.70 -2.66 -2.83
C ILE A 84 -4.13 -2.94 -3.29
N TYR A 85 -4.45 -4.22 -3.51
CA TYR A 85 -5.80 -4.65 -3.83
C TYR A 85 -6.44 -5.28 -2.60
N PHE A 86 -7.66 -4.86 -2.28
CA PHE A 86 -8.44 -5.38 -1.15
C PHE A 86 -9.46 -6.38 -1.67
N SER A 87 -9.32 -7.65 -1.29
CA SER A 87 -10.22 -8.69 -1.77
C SER A 87 -10.24 -9.86 -0.80
N ASP A 88 -11.42 -10.47 -0.61
CA ASP A 88 -11.55 -11.69 0.18
C ASP A 88 -11.25 -12.95 -0.64
N ASN A 89 -11.07 -12.81 -1.95
CA ASN A 89 -10.81 -13.94 -2.85
C ASN A 89 -9.31 -14.08 -3.09
N SER A 90 -8.69 -15.10 -2.49
CA SER A 90 -7.26 -15.35 -2.62
C SER A 90 -6.84 -15.75 -4.04
N ASP A 91 -7.79 -16.08 -4.92
CA ASP A 91 -7.51 -16.39 -6.31
C ASP A 91 -7.48 -15.16 -7.22
N THR A 92 -7.76 -13.97 -6.67
CA THR A 92 -7.68 -12.72 -7.42
C THR A 92 -6.28 -12.55 -8.00
N GLU A 93 -6.19 -12.29 -9.31
CA GLU A 93 -4.91 -12.04 -9.96
C GLU A 93 -4.46 -10.61 -9.69
N ILE A 94 -3.14 -10.46 -9.51
CA ILE A 94 -2.54 -9.15 -9.26
C ILE A 94 -1.36 -8.92 -10.19
N LEU A 95 -1.03 -7.65 -10.39
CA LEU A 95 0.15 -7.26 -11.17
C LEU A 95 1.43 -7.53 -10.38
N PRO A 96 2.60 -7.66 -11.05
CA PRO A 96 3.88 -7.93 -10.38
C PRO A 96 4.24 -6.92 -9.29
N GLY A 97 3.87 -5.65 -9.45
CA GLY A 97 4.16 -4.59 -8.48
C GLY A 97 3.10 -4.43 -7.39
N ALA A 98 2.22 -5.41 -7.22
CA ALA A 98 1.08 -5.29 -6.32
C ALA A 98 1.12 -6.31 -5.19
N ILE A 99 0.30 -6.06 -4.17
CA ILE A 99 -0.03 -7.04 -3.14
C ILE A 99 -1.54 -7.18 -3.05
N LEU A 100 -1.98 -8.33 -2.58
CA LEU A 100 -3.38 -8.63 -2.34
C LEU A 100 -3.60 -8.79 -0.84
N VAL A 101 -4.55 -8.07 -0.29
CA VAL A 101 -4.85 -8.13 1.14
C VAL A 101 -6.33 -8.34 1.39
N SER A 102 -6.67 -8.93 2.52
CA SER A 102 -8.06 -9.10 2.97
C SER A 102 -8.25 -8.50 4.36
N PRO A 103 -9.47 -8.11 4.74
CA PRO A 103 -10.73 -8.21 4.01
C PRO A 103 -10.86 -7.18 2.88
N ALA A 104 -11.94 -7.29 2.11
CA ALA A 104 -12.22 -6.41 0.98
C ALA A 104 -12.74 -5.02 1.40
N THR A 105 -12.58 -4.65 2.65
CA THR A 105 -13.01 -3.36 3.18
C THR A 105 -11.97 -2.29 2.88
N TYR A 106 -12.40 -1.21 2.22
CA TYR A 106 -11.49 -0.12 1.93
C TYR A 106 -11.13 0.64 3.22
N PRO A 107 -9.86 0.99 3.44
CA PRO A 107 -9.45 1.65 4.69
C PRO A 107 -9.86 3.13 4.73
N GLU A 108 -9.96 3.66 5.95
CA GLU A 108 -10.00 5.10 6.18
C GLU A 108 -8.60 5.53 6.60
N PHE A 109 -8.16 6.68 6.12
CA PHE A 109 -6.83 7.19 6.41
C PHE A 109 -6.80 8.71 6.28
N ASP A 110 -5.82 9.32 6.97
CA ASP A 110 -5.63 10.77 6.95
C ASP A 110 -4.13 11.10 6.85
N VAL A 111 -3.84 12.33 6.47
CA VAL A 111 -2.48 12.87 6.57
C VAL A 111 -2.00 12.74 8.02
N ASN A 112 -0.75 12.41 8.19
CA ASN A 112 -0.09 12.08 9.46
C ASN A 112 -0.49 10.72 10.05
N GLY A 113 -1.34 9.97 9.35
CA GLY A 113 -1.62 8.58 9.71
C GLY A 113 -0.42 7.68 9.50
N GLU A 114 -0.51 6.45 9.97
CA GLU A 114 0.58 5.49 9.89
C GLU A 114 0.24 4.29 9.05
N ILE A 115 1.26 3.77 8.35
CA ILE A 115 1.21 2.50 7.63
C ILE A 115 2.25 1.60 8.27
N LYS A 116 1.84 0.40 8.68
CA LYS A 116 2.72 -0.57 9.32
C LYS A 116 2.59 -1.93 8.67
N VAL A 117 3.70 -2.68 8.65
CA VAL A 117 3.70 -4.07 8.20
C VAL A 117 4.47 -4.90 9.24
N PHE A 118 3.83 -5.95 9.75
CA PHE A 118 4.41 -6.77 10.80
C PHE A 118 3.89 -8.20 10.80
#